data_6a1618d48259b0c0c0551ffd0d021700
#
_entry.id   6a1618d48259b0c0c0551ffd0d021700
#
_cell.length_a   1.000
_cell.length_b   1.000
_cell.length_c   1.000
_cell.angle_alpha   90.00
_cell.angle_beta   90.00
_cell.angle_gamma   90.00
#
_symmetry.space_group_name_H-M   'P 1'
#
loop_
_entity.id
_entity.type
_entity.pdbx_description
1 polymer ?
#
loop_
_entity_poly.entity_id
_entity_poly.type
_entity_poly.pdbx_seq_one_letter_code
_entity_poly.pdbx_strand_id
1 'polypeptide(L)'
;MKTLFVTGASSGFGLAIAERFLTEGWRAIVCARRLDRLQVFSRRFPDQVLALELDVTDHAAVARAVDELPNEFANIDALVNNAGLALGLAPAHAASLDDWDRMIATNCSGLVHVTRAVSPGMVARKRGSIINIGSVAGENPYPGGNVYGATKAFVHQFTQNLNADLIGTGVRASCVEPGLCGGTEFSNVRFAGDRERAKAVYAGTTPLTAEDIADTVHWIATRPPHVTINVITMMPNCQSFGGFVIKRNT
;
A
#
# COMPACT_ATOMS: atom_id res chain seq x y z
N MET A 1 -10.26 9.73 19.75
CA MET A 1 -8.98 9.38 19.09
C MET A 1 -9.33 8.94 17.66
N LYS A 2 -8.55 9.32 16.65
CA LYS A 2 -8.77 8.87 15.26
C LYS A 2 -8.22 7.47 15.07
N THR A 3 -8.77 6.70 14.11
CA THR A 3 -8.40 5.31 13.85
C THR A 3 -7.86 5.14 12.43
N LEU A 4 -6.66 4.56 12.34
CA LEU A 4 -6.06 4.06 11.11
C LEU A 4 -6.40 2.58 10.93
N PHE A 5 -6.68 2.16 9.69
CA PHE A 5 -6.63 0.76 9.26
C PHE A 5 -5.53 0.63 8.20
N VAL A 6 -4.52 -0.20 8.45
CA VAL A 6 -3.41 -0.38 7.50
C VAL A 6 -3.16 -1.85 7.19
N THR A 7 -3.14 -2.18 5.89
CA THR A 7 -2.85 -3.53 5.41
C THR A 7 -1.37 -3.74 5.15
N GLY A 8 -0.88 -4.98 5.34
CA GLY A 8 0.53 -5.32 5.12
C GLY A 8 1.48 -4.67 6.13
N ALA A 9 1.03 -4.51 7.38
CA ALA A 9 1.77 -3.79 8.44
C ALA A 9 2.95 -4.57 9.06
N SER A 10 3.21 -5.80 8.62
CA SER A 10 4.27 -6.65 9.21
C SER A 10 5.70 -6.26 8.81
N SER A 11 5.87 -5.33 7.86
CA SER A 11 7.19 -4.87 7.39
C SER A 11 7.07 -3.64 6.49
N GLY A 12 8.21 -3.00 6.18
CA GLY A 12 8.35 -1.94 5.18
C GLY A 12 7.42 -0.76 5.40
N PHE A 13 6.76 -0.29 4.35
CA PHE A 13 5.89 0.89 4.42
C PHE A 13 4.76 0.74 5.43
N GLY A 14 4.07 -0.42 5.45
CA GLY A 14 2.95 -0.63 6.35
C GLY A 14 3.36 -0.54 7.83
N LEU A 15 4.55 -1.03 8.17
CA LEU A 15 5.12 -0.91 9.51
C LEU A 15 5.40 0.57 9.84
N ALA A 16 6.13 1.28 8.96
CA ALA A 16 6.48 2.69 9.19
C ALA A 16 5.23 3.59 9.25
N ILE A 17 4.23 3.33 8.39
CA ILE A 17 2.94 4.05 8.41
C ILE A 17 2.24 3.84 9.75
N ALA A 18 2.12 2.59 10.21
CA ALA A 18 1.49 2.31 11.50
C ALA A 18 2.20 3.04 12.64
N GLU A 19 3.54 2.97 12.69
CA GLU A 19 4.35 3.66 13.71
C GLU A 19 4.16 5.17 13.66
N ARG A 20 4.15 5.77 12.46
CA ARG A 20 3.96 7.21 12.29
C ARG A 20 2.62 7.66 12.87
N PHE A 21 1.53 6.97 12.55
CA PHE A 21 0.20 7.34 13.05
C PHE A 21 0.07 7.13 14.57
N LEU A 22 0.62 6.04 15.09
CA LEU A 22 0.61 5.74 16.52
C LEU A 22 1.36 6.81 17.34
N THR A 23 2.52 7.27 16.85
CA THR A 23 3.29 8.34 17.50
C THR A 23 2.58 9.69 17.48
N GLU A 24 1.68 9.91 16.52
CA GLU A 24 0.80 11.09 16.43
C GLU A 24 -0.52 10.92 17.23
N GLY A 25 -0.60 9.90 18.08
CA GLY A 25 -1.73 9.69 18.98
C GLY A 25 -2.98 9.12 18.33
N TRP A 26 -2.86 8.43 17.18
CA TRP A 26 -3.95 7.67 16.60
C TRP A 26 -4.04 6.28 17.22
N ARG A 27 -5.21 5.63 17.08
CA ARG A 27 -5.32 4.18 17.16
C ARG A 27 -4.98 3.56 15.81
N ALA A 28 -4.50 2.33 15.80
CA ALA A 28 -4.22 1.60 14.57
C ALA A 28 -4.75 0.18 14.60
N ILE A 29 -5.51 -0.18 13.56
CA ILE A 29 -5.79 -1.55 13.18
C ILE A 29 -4.69 -1.94 12.20
N VAL A 30 -3.79 -2.82 12.65
CA VAL A 30 -2.66 -3.29 11.86
C VAL A 30 -2.93 -4.71 11.41
N CYS A 31 -2.96 -4.97 10.10
CA CYS A 31 -3.23 -6.32 9.63
C CYS A 31 -2.17 -6.84 8.66
N ALA A 32 -1.90 -8.14 8.78
CA ALA A 32 -1.01 -8.91 7.93
C ALA A 32 -1.22 -10.42 8.15
N ARG A 33 -0.65 -11.24 7.28
CA ARG A 33 -0.67 -12.71 7.42
C ARG A 33 0.26 -13.22 8.54
N ARG A 34 1.25 -12.42 8.97
CA ARG A 34 2.25 -12.76 10.00
C ARG A 34 1.92 -12.03 11.29
N LEU A 35 1.02 -12.61 12.10
CA LEU A 35 0.53 -12.00 13.34
C LEU A 35 1.66 -11.76 14.36
N ASP A 36 2.64 -12.67 14.45
CA ASP A 36 3.81 -12.57 15.33
C ASP A 36 4.55 -11.25 15.15
N ARG A 37 4.68 -10.78 13.92
CA ARG A 37 5.33 -9.51 13.59
C ARG A 37 4.51 -8.28 13.97
N LEU A 38 3.20 -8.41 14.09
CA LEU A 38 2.33 -7.31 14.50
C LEU A 38 2.34 -7.08 16.03
N GLN A 39 2.73 -8.09 16.81
CA GLN A 39 2.77 -7.99 18.27
C GLN A 39 3.74 -6.92 18.80
N VAL A 40 4.73 -6.51 18.01
CA VAL A 40 5.63 -5.41 18.36
C VAL A 40 4.86 -4.11 18.62
N PHE A 41 3.80 -3.86 17.84
CA PHE A 41 2.96 -2.66 18.02
C PHE A 41 2.19 -2.71 19.34
N SER A 42 1.53 -3.83 19.65
CA SER A 42 0.75 -3.99 20.89
C SER A 42 1.60 -3.84 22.15
N ARG A 43 2.89 -4.22 22.07
CA ARG A 43 3.86 -4.03 23.18
C ARG A 43 4.29 -2.57 23.35
N ARG A 44 4.48 -1.84 22.23
CA ARG A 44 4.96 -0.44 22.25
C ARG A 44 3.84 0.58 22.47
N PHE A 45 2.63 0.25 22.03
CA PHE A 45 1.46 1.13 22.05
C PHE A 45 0.25 0.38 22.62
N PRO A 46 0.31 0.02 23.93
CA PRO A 46 -0.80 -0.68 24.56
C PRO A 46 -2.08 0.18 24.46
N ASP A 47 -3.24 -0.45 24.32
CA ASP A 47 -4.57 0.18 24.20
C ASP A 47 -4.80 1.03 22.92
N GLN A 48 -3.79 1.17 22.07
CA GLN A 48 -3.90 1.92 20.81
C GLN A 48 -3.89 1.01 19.58
N VAL A 49 -3.59 -0.28 19.72
CA VAL A 49 -3.38 -1.19 18.59
C VAL A 49 -4.32 -2.39 18.66
N LEU A 50 -4.98 -2.65 17.54
CA LEU A 50 -5.64 -3.92 17.26
C LEU A 50 -4.84 -4.64 16.16
N ALA A 51 -4.21 -5.76 16.51
CA ALA A 51 -3.46 -6.59 15.56
C ALA A 51 -4.36 -7.70 15.02
N LEU A 52 -4.51 -7.79 13.70
CA LEU A 52 -5.34 -8.78 13.02
C LEU A 52 -4.50 -9.65 12.08
N GLU A 53 -4.61 -10.96 12.22
CA GLU A 53 -4.15 -11.88 11.20
C GLU A 53 -5.17 -11.87 10.05
N LEU A 54 -4.76 -11.37 8.88
CA LEU A 54 -5.66 -11.20 7.75
C LEU A 54 -4.92 -11.36 6.42
N ASP A 55 -5.46 -12.25 5.57
CA ASP A 55 -5.13 -12.28 4.16
C ASP A 55 -6.16 -11.44 3.39
N VAL A 56 -5.71 -10.34 2.78
CA VAL A 56 -6.58 -9.43 2.02
C VAL A 56 -7.21 -10.09 0.79
N THR A 57 -6.68 -11.23 0.33
CA THR A 57 -7.24 -11.98 -0.81
C THR A 57 -8.49 -12.77 -0.45
N ASP A 58 -8.72 -13.06 0.84
CA ASP A 58 -9.95 -13.67 1.34
C ASP A 58 -10.99 -12.59 1.67
N HIS A 59 -11.90 -12.33 0.70
CA HIS A 59 -12.93 -11.30 0.85
C HIS A 59 -13.89 -11.56 2.01
N ALA A 60 -14.19 -12.82 2.31
CA ALA A 60 -15.09 -13.17 3.41
C ALA A 60 -14.43 -12.92 4.78
N ALA A 61 -13.13 -13.25 4.91
CA ALA A 61 -12.36 -12.92 6.11
C ALA A 61 -12.22 -11.40 6.28
N VAL A 62 -12.00 -10.64 5.19
CA VAL A 62 -11.94 -9.18 5.24
C VAL A 62 -13.27 -8.58 5.72
N ALA A 63 -14.40 -9.04 5.19
CA ALA A 63 -15.73 -8.57 5.60
C ALA A 63 -15.96 -8.83 7.09
N ARG A 64 -15.76 -10.07 7.54
CA ARG A 64 -15.90 -10.43 8.97
C ARG A 64 -15.00 -9.59 9.86
N ALA A 65 -13.73 -9.43 9.48
CA ALA A 65 -12.77 -8.67 10.28
C ALA A 65 -13.20 -7.21 10.49
N VAL A 66 -13.86 -6.59 9.51
CA VAL A 66 -14.38 -5.21 9.62
C VAL A 66 -15.69 -5.18 10.41
N ASP A 67 -16.59 -6.13 10.20
CA ASP A 67 -17.89 -6.20 10.88
C ASP A 67 -17.74 -6.50 12.39
N GLU A 68 -16.71 -7.27 12.77
CA GLU A 68 -16.44 -7.70 14.16
C GLU A 68 -15.47 -6.75 14.91
N LEU A 69 -15.16 -5.57 14.36
CA LEU A 69 -14.27 -4.62 15.04
C LEU A 69 -14.84 -4.18 16.39
N PRO A 70 -14.03 -4.17 17.46
CA PRO A 70 -14.42 -3.57 18.74
C PRO A 70 -14.87 -2.12 18.55
N ASN A 71 -15.84 -1.68 19.33
CA ASN A 71 -16.47 -0.35 19.22
C ASN A 71 -15.44 0.81 19.17
N GLU A 72 -14.36 0.70 19.93
CA GLU A 72 -13.30 1.70 20.00
C GLU A 72 -12.48 1.79 18.69
N PHE A 73 -12.49 0.76 17.84
CA PHE A 73 -11.82 0.71 16.54
C PHE A 73 -12.78 0.83 15.34
N ALA A 74 -14.09 0.69 15.54
CA ALA A 74 -15.09 0.64 14.47
C ALA A 74 -15.15 1.92 13.62
N ASN A 75 -14.76 3.07 14.18
CA ASN A 75 -14.77 4.35 13.47
C ASN A 75 -13.44 4.61 12.75
N ILE A 76 -13.22 3.96 11.61
CA ILE A 76 -12.00 4.11 10.80
C ILE A 76 -11.99 5.48 10.13
N ASP A 77 -11.00 6.32 10.44
CA ASP A 77 -10.80 7.66 9.85
C ASP A 77 -9.86 7.65 8.65
N ALA A 78 -8.89 6.73 8.65
CA ALA A 78 -7.99 6.52 7.52
C ALA A 78 -7.86 5.03 7.21
N LEU A 79 -7.99 4.67 5.93
CA LEU A 79 -7.66 3.36 5.39
C LEU A 79 -6.40 3.49 4.54
N VAL A 80 -5.38 2.67 4.81
CA VAL A 80 -4.20 2.56 3.96
C VAL A 80 -4.12 1.16 3.36
N ASN A 81 -4.42 1.07 2.08
CA ASN A 81 -4.23 -0.14 1.29
C ASN A 81 -2.77 -0.22 0.86
N ASN A 82 -1.95 -0.82 1.73
CA ASN A 82 -0.52 -0.98 1.51
C ASN A 82 -0.13 -2.43 1.17
N ALA A 83 -0.92 -3.43 1.53
CA ALA A 83 -0.62 -4.82 1.18
C ALA A 83 -0.42 -4.96 -0.34
N GLY A 84 0.75 -5.44 -0.74
CA GLY A 84 1.12 -5.59 -2.12
C GLY A 84 2.49 -6.25 -2.27
N LEU A 85 2.73 -6.81 -3.44
CA LEU A 85 4.00 -7.48 -3.75
C LEU A 85 4.35 -7.36 -5.24
N ALA A 86 5.63 -7.55 -5.54
CA ALA A 86 6.13 -7.77 -6.89
C ALA A 86 6.92 -9.08 -6.90
N LEU A 87 6.76 -9.88 -7.95
CA LEU A 87 7.40 -11.17 -8.11
C LEU A 87 8.09 -11.27 -9.47
N GLY A 88 9.37 -11.66 -9.44
CA GLY A 88 10.16 -11.86 -10.63
C GLY A 88 10.44 -10.59 -11.48
N LEU A 89 11.22 -10.78 -12.53
CA LEU A 89 11.54 -9.82 -13.59
C LEU A 89 11.72 -10.53 -14.95
N ALA A 90 11.18 -11.73 -15.10
CA ALA A 90 11.24 -12.43 -16.38
C ALA A 90 10.41 -11.68 -17.44
N PRO A 91 10.81 -11.72 -18.71
CA PRO A 91 9.99 -11.20 -19.79
C PRO A 91 8.66 -11.98 -19.86
N ALA A 92 7.60 -11.35 -20.39
CA ALA A 92 6.24 -11.86 -20.32
C ALA A 92 6.09 -13.33 -20.84
N HIS A 93 6.82 -13.70 -21.89
CA HIS A 93 6.75 -15.06 -22.45
C HIS A 93 7.45 -16.14 -21.61
N ALA A 94 8.15 -15.77 -20.54
CA ALA A 94 8.89 -16.67 -19.64
C ALA A 94 8.56 -16.44 -18.16
N ALA A 95 7.58 -15.59 -17.86
CA ALA A 95 7.17 -15.32 -16.50
C ALA A 95 6.26 -16.44 -15.93
N SER A 96 6.26 -16.58 -14.60
CA SER A 96 5.38 -17.51 -13.90
C SER A 96 3.94 -17.00 -13.87
N LEU A 97 2.97 -17.80 -14.30
CA LEU A 97 1.55 -17.48 -14.17
C LEU A 97 1.12 -17.44 -12.71
N ASP A 98 1.63 -18.33 -11.85
CA ASP A 98 1.31 -18.33 -10.42
C ASP A 98 1.76 -17.02 -9.75
N ASP A 99 2.91 -16.46 -10.16
CA ASP A 99 3.38 -15.17 -9.67
C ASP A 99 2.47 -14.04 -10.14
N TRP A 100 1.99 -14.09 -11.37
CA TRP A 100 1.05 -13.13 -11.92
C TRP A 100 -0.28 -13.15 -11.19
N ASP A 101 -0.86 -14.35 -10.99
CA ASP A 101 -2.12 -14.52 -10.27
C ASP A 101 -2.01 -14.02 -8.83
N ARG A 102 -0.89 -14.30 -8.16
CA ARG A 102 -0.63 -13.79 -6.81
C ARG A 102 -0.52 -12.27 -6.77
N MET A 103 0.13 -11.65 -7.75
CA MET A 103 0.20 -10.20 -7.86
C MET A 103 -1.18 -9.59 -8.07
N ILE A 104 -2.00 -10.13 -8.97
CA ILE A 104 -3.37 -9.67 -9.23
C ILE A 104 -4.23 -9.83 -7.97
N ALA A 105 -4.22 -11.01 -7.37
CA ALA A 105 -5.01 -11.31 -6.18
C ALA A 105 -4.69 -10.36 -5.02
N THR A 106 -3.39 -10.09 -4.78
CA THR A 106 -3.00 -9.23 -3.65
C THR A 106 -3.16 -7.74 -3.98
N ASN A 107 -2.58 -7.30 -5.10
CA ASN A 107 -2.46 -5.87 -5.40
C ASN A 107 -3.77 -5.26 -5.91
N CYS A 108 -4.64 -6.06 -6.56
CA CYS A 108 -5.91 -5.59 -7.10
C CYS A 108 -7.09 -6.08 -6.26
N SER A 109 -7.35 -7.39 -6.22
CA SER A 109 -8.52 -7.94 -5.53
C SER A 109 -8.49 -7.62 -4.03
N GLY A 110 -7.34 -7.83 -3.36
CA GLY A 110 -7.18 -7.54 -1.94
C GLY A 110 -7.45 -6.07 -1.60
N LEU A 111 -6.95 -5.15 -2.41
CA LEU A 111 -7.22 -3.72 -2.26
C LEU A 111 -8.72 -3.40 -2.39
N VAL A 112 -9.39 -4.00 -3.39
CA VAL A 112 -10.82 -3.81 -3.62
C VAL A 112 -11.65 -4.38 -2.45
N HIS A 113 -11.32 -5.57 -1.95
CA HIS A 113 -12.01 -6.20 -0.83
C HIS A 113 -12.00 -5.30 0.42
N VAL A 114 -10.80 -4.83 0.81
CA VAL A 114 -10.67 -3.98 2.01
C VAL A 114 -11.35 -2.62 1.82
N THR A 115 -11.20 -2.01 0.64
CA THR A 115 -11.87 -0.75 0.32
C THR A 115 -13.39 -0.90 0.42
N ARG A 116 -13.96 -1.97 -0.16
CA ARG A 116 -15.40 -2.24 -0.14
C ARG A 116 -15.92 -2.51 1.26
N ALA A 117 -15.15 -3.18 2.11
CA ALA A 117 -15.56 -3.45 3.49
C ALA A 117 -15.56 -2.19 4.36
N VAL A 118 -14.57 -1.30 4.19
CA VAL A 118 -14.36 -0.14 5.08
C VAL A 118 -15.16 1.10 4.63
N SER A 119 -15.25 1.34 3.32
CA SER A 119 -15.83 2.60 2.79
C SER A 119 -17.27 2.88 3.19
N PRO A 120 -18.21 1.92 3.33
CA PRO A 120 -19.58 2.21 3.72
C PRO A 120 -19.67 2.90 5.10
N GLY A 121 -18.88 2.45 6.07
CA GLY A 121 -18.82 3.08 7.39
C GLY A 121 -18.29 4.52 7.34
N MET A 122 -17.30 4.80 6.48
CA MET A 122 -16.80 6.16 6.25
C MET A 122 -17.87 7.06 5.62
N VAL A 123 -18.57 6.57 4.59
CA VAL A 123 -19.65 7.31 3.91
C VAL A 123 -20.80 7.62 4.85
N ALA A 124 -21.24 6.65 5.67
CA ALA A 124 -22.29 6.84 6.66
C ALA A 124 -21.94 7.95 7.67
N ARG A 125 -20.66 8.05 8.06
CA ARG A 125 -20.17 9.10 8.96
C ARG A 125 -19.79 10.41 8.26
N LYS A 126 -19.87 10.45 6.92
CA LYS A 126 -19.46 11.60 6.08
C LYS A 126 -18.00 12.03 6.33
N ARG A 127 -17.13 11.09 6.63
CA ARG A 127 -15.72 11.32 7.00
C ARG A 127 -14.86 10.11 6.74
N GLY A 128 -13.76 10.31 6.01
CA GLY A 128 -12.78 9.27 5.78
C GLY A 128 -11.70 9.67 4.77
N SER A 129 -10.55 9.01 4.84
CA SER A 129 -9.47 9.14 3.87
C SER A 129 -9.00 7.74 3.49
N ILE A 130 -9.10 7.38 2.21
CA ILE A 130 -8.62 6.11 1.67
C ILE A 130 -7.32 6.42 0.93
N ILE A 131 -6.23 5.76 1.29
CA ILE A 131 -4.91 5.98 0.69
C ILE A 131 -4.41 4.65 0.14
N ASN A 132 -4.20 4.61 -1.16
CA ASN A 132 -3.76 3.43 -1.90
C ASN A 132 -2.29 3.57 -2.26
N ILE A 133 -1.47 2.56 -1.96
CA ILE A 133 -0.06 2.56 -2.33
C ILE A 133 0.09 2.03 -3.76
N GLY A 134 0.23 2.97 -4.69
CA GLY A 134 0.55 2.75 -6.10
C GLY A 134 2.04 2.46 -6.34
N SER A 135 2.54 2.94 -7.46
CA SER A 135 3.97 2.95 -7.83
C SER A 135 4.16 3.74 -9.12
N VAL A 136 5.30 4.36 -9.33
CA VAL A 136 5.72 4.88 -10.64
C VAL A 136 5.67 3.82 -11.75
N ALA A 137 5.72 2.54 -11.40
CA ALA A 137 5.59 1.41 -12.31
C ALA A 137 4.20 1.30 -12.96
N GLY A 138 3.19 1.95 -12.40
CA GLY A 138 1.84 2.00 -12.98
C GLY A 138 1.75 2.88 -14.22
N GLU A 139 2.58 3.90 -14.32
CA GLU A 139 2.62 4.83 -15.44
C GLU A 139 3.84 4.64 -16.35
N ASN A 140 4.95 4.16 -15.77
CA ASN A 140 6.23 4.08 -16.46
C ASN A 140 6.63 2.61 -16.69
N PRO A 141 6.48 2.08 -17.92
CA PRO A 141 6.82 0.70 -18.23
C PRO A 141 8.33 0.47 -18.17
N TYR A 142 8.71 -0.73 -17.73
CA TYR A 142 10.10 -1.17 -17.71
C TYR A 142 10.20 -2.67 -18.02
N PRO A 143 11.34 -3.16 -18.54
CA PRO A 143 11.52 -4.60 -18.82
C PRO A 143 11.30 -5.46 -17.57
N GLY A 144 10.44 -6.48 -17.70
CA GLY A 144 10.05 -7.37 -16.59
C GLY A 144 9.00 -6.80 -15.64
N GLY A 145 8.52 -5.57 -15.86
CA GLY A 145 7.45 -4.94 -15.07
C GLY A 145 6.08 -5.55 -15.30
N ASN A 146 5.81 -6.03 -16.50
CA ASN A 146 4.59 -6.70 -16.98
C ASN A 146 3.36 -6.60 -16.04
N VAL A 147 2.95 -7.68 -15.37
CA VAL A 147 1.76 -7.70 -14.50
C VAL A 147 1.91 -6.80 -13.28
N TYR A 148 3.11 -6.68 -12.67
CA TYR A 148 3.29 -5.75 -11.55
C TYR A 148 2.93 -4.32 -11.94
N GLY A 149 3.48 -3.81 -13.05
CA GLY A 149 3.14 -2.48 -13.55
C GLY A 149 1.64 -2.34 -13.84
N ALA A 150 1.04 -3.35 -14.48
CA ALA A 150 -0.39 -3.38 -14.76
C ALA A 150 -1.25 -3.34 -13.47
N THR A 151 -0.85 -4.07 -12.40
CA THR A 151 -1.57 -3.97 -11.11
C THR A 151 -1.45 -2.60 -10.48
N LYS A 152 -0.32 -1.90 -10.66
CA LYS A 152 -0.14 -0.54 -10.14
C LYS A 152 -0.88 0.52 -10.97
N ALA A 153 -1.02 0.33 -12.28
CA ALA A 153 -1.92 1.11 -13.12
C ALA A 153 -3.39 0.91 -12.71
N PHE A 154 -3.78 -0.33 -12.37
CA PHE A 154 -5.10 -0.60 -11.80
C PHE A 154 -5.33 0.20 -10.51
N VAL A 155 -4.37 0.19 -9.57
CA VAL A 155 -4.48 0.94 -8.30
C VAL A 155 -4.66 2.45 -8.56
N HIS A 156 -3.88 3.01 -9.49
CA HIS A 156 -4.01 4.39 -9.92
C HIS A 156 -5.43 4.69 -10.41
N GLN A 157 -5.87 3.98 -11.45
CA GLN A 157 -7.17 4.23 -12.08
C GLN A 157 -8.34 3.93 -11.14
N PHE A 158 -8.25 2.88 -10.32
CA PHE A 158 -9.27 2.57 -9.32
C PHE A 158 -9.42 3.72 -8.30
N THR A 159 -8.31 4.32 -7.86
CA THR A 159 -8.34 5.47 -6.95
C THR A 159 -9.04 6.68 -7.57
N GLN A 160 -8.80 6.94 -8.85
CA GLN A 160 -9.46 8.02 -9.59
C GLN A 160 -10.98 7.80 -9.68
N ASN A 161 -11.39 6.58 -10.06
CA ASN A 161 -12.81 6.21 -10.15
C ASN A 161 -13.48 6.27 -8.76
N LEU A 162 -12.78 5.83 -7.72
CA LEU A 162 -13.28 5.88 -6.34
C LEU A 162 -13.55 7.33 -5.90
N ASN A 163 -12.69 8.29 -6.27
CA ASN A 163 -12.95 9.71 -6.01
C ASN A 163 -14.20 10.22 -6.72
N ALA A 164 -14.47 9.76 -7.96
CA ALA A 164 -15.70 10.12 -8.67
C ALA A 164 -16.95 9.60 -7.95
N ASP A 165 -16.91 8.35 -7.45
CA ASP A 165 -18.03 7.74 -6.72
C ASP A 165 -18.25 8.38 -5.33
N LEU A 166 -17.20 8.92 -4.73
CA LEU A 166 -17.22 9.48 -3.37
C LEU A 166 -17.55 10.99 -3.32
N ILE A 167 -17.78 11.65 -4.47
CA ILE A 167 -18.14 13.08 -4.50
C ILE A 167 -19.33 13.35 -3.58
N GLY A 168 -19.19 14.37 -2.73
CA GLY A 168 -20.23 14.81 -1.81
C GLY A 168 -20.45 13.93 -0.58
N THR A 169 -19.75 12.80 -0.46
CA THR A 169 -19.88 11.89 0.68
C THR A 169 -19.05 12.31 1.91
N GLY A 170 -18.11 13.23 1.76
CA GLY A 170 -17.14 13.60 2.79
C GLY A 170 -15.97 12.61 2.92
N VAL A 171 -15.87 11.62 2.06
CA VAL A 171 -14.77 10.66 1.96
C VAL A 171 -13.91 11.02 0.74
N ARG A 172 -12.60 10.87 0.86
CA ARG A 172 -11.65 11.13 -0.22
C ARG A 172 -10.70 9.96 -0.42
N ALA A 173 -10.23 9.78 -1.63
CA ALA A 173 -9.25 8.77 -1.97
C ALA A 173 -7.97 9.40 -2.57
N SER A 174 -6.81 8.82 -2.28
CA SER A 174 -5.50 9.29 -2.73
C SER A 174 -4.65 8.11 -3.19
N CYS A 175 -3.87 8.29 -4.24
CA CYS A 175 -2.83 7.36 -4.67
C CYS A 175 -1.45 7.92 -4.33
N VAL A 176 -0.64 7.17 -3.61
CA VAL A 176 0.79 7.47 -3.41
C VAL A 176 1.60 6.54 -4.29
N GLU A 177 2.46 7.09 -5.14
CA GLU A 177 3.19 6.36 -6.18
C GLU A 177 4.71 6.47 -5.96
N PRO A 178 5.27 5.61 -5.11
CA PRO A 178 6.70 5.61 -4.86
C PRO A 178 7.50 5.12 -6.07
N GLY A 179 8.68 5.71 -6.24
CA GLY A 179 9.75 5.22 -7.08
C GLY A 179 10.64 4.21 -6.35
N LEU A 180 11.97 4.36 -6.52
CA LEU A 180 12.96 3.49 -5.88
C LEU A 180 12.96 3.71 -4.37
N CYS A 181 12.51 2.70 -3.63
CA CYS A 181 12.49 2.70 -2.16
C CYS A 181 13.35 1.56 -1.62
N GLY A 182 14.25 1.88 -0.72
CA GLY A 182 15.13 0.93 -0.04
C GLY A 182 14.67 0.59 1.37
N GLY A 183 15.44 -0.26 2.06
CA GLY A 183 15.21 -0.58 3.47
C GLY A 183 13.99 -1.45 3.78
N THR A 184 13.37 -2.06 2.76
CA THR A 184 12.18 -2.91 2.92
C THR A 184 12.44 -4.35 2.47
N GLU A 185 11.51 -5.27 2.78
CA GLU A 185 11.57 -6.66 2.29
C GLU A 185 11.19 -6.79 0.78
N PHE A 186 10.77 -5.71 0.13
CA PHE A 186 10.20 -5.73 -1.23
C PHE A 186 11.10 -6.42 -2.26
N SER A 187 12.38 -6.01 -2.36
CA SER A 187 13.32 -6.62 -3.31
C SER A 187 13.69 -8.06 -2.93
N ASN A 188 13.75 -8.39 -1.65
CA ASN A 188 13.95 -9.76 -1.20
C ASN A 188 12.79 -10.68 -1.61
N VAL A 189 11.57 -10.21 -1.47
CA VAL A 189 10.36 -10.93 -1.93
C VAL A 189 10.37 -11.07 -3.45
N ARG A 190 10.68 -9.99 -4.17
CA ARG A 190 10.71 -9.95 -5.63
C ARG A 190 11.70 -10.97 -6.23
N PHE A 191 12.82 -11.15 -5.59
CA PHE A 191 13.89 -12.06 -6.04
C PHE A 191 13.92 -13.39 -5.28
N ALA A 192 12.79 -13.80 -4.69
CA ALA A 192 12.64 -15.09 -4.01
C ALA A 192 13.74 -15.39 -2.98
N GLY A 193 14.22 -14.34 -2.25
CA GLY A 193 15.23 -14.46 -1.21
C GLY A 193 16.67 -14.27 -1.67
N ASP A 194 16.94 -14.03 -2.95
CA ASP A 194 18.26 -13.67 -3.47
C ASP A 194 18.68 -12.28 -2.96
N ARG A 195 19.41 -12.28 -1.85
CA ARG A 195 19.82 -11.06 -1.13
C ARG A 195 20.83 -10.23 -1.91
N GLU A 196 21.73 -10.87 -2.65
CA GLU A 196 22.75 -10.14 -3.42
C GLU A 196 22.09 -9.38 -4.58
N ARG A 197 21.18 -10.04 -5.28
CA ARG A 197 20.40 -9.40 -6.35
C ARG A 197 19.50 -8.29 -5.81
N ALA A 198 18.90 -8.49 -4.63
CA ALA A 198 18.12 -7.47 -3.96
C ALA A 198 18.94 -6.23 -3.57
N LYS A 199 20.16 -6.42 -3.06
CA LYS A 199 21.08 -5.31 -2.72
C LYS A 199 21.57 -4.56 -3.97
N ALA A 200 21.84 -5.30 -5.04
CA ALA A 200 22.33 -4.70 -6.30
C ALA A 200 21.38 -3.64 -6.88
N VAL A 201 20.08 -3.74 -6.61
CA VAL A 201 19.07 -2.74 -7.03
C VAL A 201 19.38 -1.36 -6.48
N TYR A 202 19.95 -1.28 -5.29
CA TYR A 202 20.19 -0.03 -4.55
C TYR A 202 21.64 0.43 -4.57
N ALA A 203 22.53 -0.34 -5.20
CA ALA A 203 23.96 -0.03 -5.22
C ALA A 203 24.25 1.34 -5.83
N GLY A 204 24.98 2.20 -5.12
CA GLY A 204 25.32 3.54 -5.58
C GLY A 204 24.17 4.55 -5.63
N THR A 205 23.03 4.24 -4.98
CA THR A 205 21.86 5.15 -4.92
C THR A 205 21.54 5.55 -3.47
N THR A 206 20.80 6.65 -3.33
CA THR A 206 20.12 7.05 -2.09
C THR A 206 18.62 6.93 -2.35
N PRO A 207 18.00 5.75 -2.10
CA PRO A 207 16.58 5.52 -2.36
C PRO A 207 15.70 6.25 -1.32
N LEU A 208 14.40 6.39 -1.62
CA LEU A 208 13.41 6.74 -0.60
C LEU A 208 13.40 5.69 0.51
N THR A 209 13.02 6.10 1.71
CA THR A 209 12.84 5.23 2.88
C THR A 209 11.37 4.92 3.14
N ALA A 210 11.09 3.99 4.02
CA ALA A 210 9.72 3.71 4.45
C ALA A 210 9.13 4.90 5.25
N GLU A 211 9.97 5.66 5.95
CA GLU A 211 9.61 6.84 6.72
C GLU A 211 9.16 7.99 5.79
N ASP A 212 9.82 8.20 4.64
CA ASP A 212 9.41 9.20 3.66
C ASP A 212 7.97 8.95 3.17
N ILE A 213 7.65 7.66 2.95
CA ILE A 213 6.30 7.24 2.54
C ILE A 213 5.31 7.42 3.69
N ALA A 214 5.69 7.05 4.91
CA ALA A 214 4.84 7.18 6.09
C ALA A 214 4.49 8.65 6.38
N ASP A 215 5.45 9.56 6.28
CA ASP A 215 5.24 11.00 6.44
C ASP A 215 4.27 11.55 5.40
N THR A 216 4.44 11.14 4.13
CA THR A 216 3.55 11.55 3.04
C THR A 216 2.13 11.03 3.26
N VAL A 217 1.96 9.77 3.63
CA VAL A 217 0.66 9.16 3.91
C VAL A 217 -0.03 9.85 5.09
N HIS A 218 0.70 10.14 6.17
CA HIS A 218 0.17 10.86 7.32
C HIS A 218 -0.22 12.29 6.94
N TRP A 219 0.62 12.99 6.16
CA TRP A 219 0.30 14.33 5.67
C TRP A 219 -0.99 14.33 4.84
N ILE A 220 -1.19 13.39 3.92
CA ILE A 220 -2.42 13.26 3.13
C ILE A 220 -3.64 13.05 4.05
N ALA A 221 -3.55 12.10 5.00
CA ALA A 221 -4.65 11.76 5.91
C ALA A 221 -5.09 12.94 6.79
N THR A 222 -4.17 13.87 7.08
CA THR A 222 -4.39 14.99 7.98
C THR A 222 -4.76 16.30 7.27
N ARG A 223 -4.93 16.32 5.95
CA ARG A 223 -5.39 17.52 5.23
C ARG A 223 -6.79 17.92 5.67
N PRO A 224 -7.14 19.19 5.58
CA PRO A 224 -8.52 19.67 5.84
C PRO A 224 -9.54 18.88 5.02
N PRO A 225 -10.78 18.66 5.52
CA PRO A 225 -11.76 17.78 4.87
C PRO A 225 -12.11 18.15 3.42
N HIS A 226 -12.01 19.43 3.05
CA HIS A 226 -12.31 19.92 1.70
C HIS A 226 -11.15 19.75 0.70
N VAL A 227 -9.97 19.26 1.17
CA VAL A 227 -8.79 19.07 0.34
C VAL A 227 -8.63 17.60 -0.01
N THR A 228 -8.65 17.28 -1.29
CA THR A 228 -8.32 15.95 -1.81
C THR A 228 -6.98 16.01 -2.55
N ILE A 229 -6.05 15.17 -2.15
CA ILE A 229 -4.81 14.94 -2.90
C ILE A 229 -5.07 13.70 -3.75
N ASN A 230 -5.23 13.88 -5.06
CA ASN A 230 -5.58 12.75 -5.93
C ASN A 230 -4.43 11.77 -6.11
N VAL A 231 -3.25 12.30 -6.47
CA VAL A 231 -2.03 11.51 -6.72
C VAL A 231 -0.82 12.26 -6.19
N ILE A 232 0.10 11.54 -5.57
CA ILE A 232 1.46 12.02 -5.29
C ILE A 232 2.45 10.99 -5.83
N THR A 233 3.22 11.39 -6.82
CA THR A 233 4.36 10.63 -7.32
C THR A 233 5.64 11.09 -6.61
N MET A 234 6.35 10.15 -5.99
CA MET A 234 7.57 10.40 -5.21
C MET A 234 8.73 9.59 -5.77
N MET A 235 9.82 10.25 -6.10
CA MET A 235 11.06 9.58 -6.49
C MET A 235 12.25 10.15 -5.73
N PRO A 236 13.29 9.33 -5.44
CA PRO A 236 14.54 9.89 -4.94
C PRO A 236 15.17 10.75 -6.05
N ASN A 237 15.95 11.75 -5.68
CA ASN A 237 16.55 12.66 -6.66
C ASN A 237 17.58 11.98 -7.60
N CYS A 238 17.98 10.76 -7.29
CA CYS A 238 18.83 9.93 -8.14
C CYS A 238 18.05 9.12 -9.19
N GLN A 239 16.72 9.22 -9.22
CA GLN A 239 15.84 8.54 -10.18
C GLN A 239 15.10 9.55 -11.04
N SER A 240 14.94 9.24 -12.32
CA SER A 240 14.01 9.93 -13.22
C SER A 240 13.05 8.92 -13.85
N PHE A 241 12.03 9.41 -14.55
CA PHE A 241 11.24 8.56 -15.45
C PHE A 241 12.16 7.97 -16.51
N GLY A 242 12.07 6.65 -16.73
CA GLY A 242 12.96 5.94 -17.64
C GLY A 242 12.92 6.48 -19.08
N GLY A 243 14.04 6.38 -19.77
CA GLY A 243 14.09 6.63 -21.21
C GLY A 243 13.53 5.46 -22.03
N PHE A 244 13.28 5.68 -23.33
CA PHE A 244 12.87 4.64 -24.25
C PHE A 244 13.98 3.59 -24.42
N VAL A 245 13.63 2.32 -24.21
CA VAL A 245 14.55 1.20 -24.45
C VAL A 245 14.48 0.82 -25.91
N ILE A 246 15.60 0.97 -26.64
CA ILE A 246 15.73 0.61 -28.06
C ILE A 246 16.73 -0.53 -28.19
N LYS A 247 16.26 -1.68 -28.69
CA LYS A 247 17.13 -2.79 -29.06
C LYS A 247 17.53 -2.65 -30.53
N ARG A 248 18.84 -2.59 -30.81
CA ARG A 248 19.37 -2.59 -32.18
C ARG A 248 19.69 -4.02 -32.61
N ASN A 249 19.38 -4.34 -33.85
CA ASN A 249 19.84 -5.59 -34.46
C ASN A 249 21.36 -5.52 -34.63
N THR A 250 22.07 -6.47 -34.05
CA THR A 250 23.50 -6.71 -34.29
C THR A 250 23.65 -7.65 -35.45
#